data_90ff8d583a5685358df9b910257be099
#
_entry.id   90ff8d583a5685358df9b910257be099
#
_cell.length_a   1.000
_cell.length_b   1.000
_cell.length_c   1.000
_cell.angle_alpha   90.00
_cell.angle_beta   90.00
_cell.angle_gamma   90.00
#
_symmetry.space_group_name_H-M   'P 1'
#
loop_
_entity.id
_entity.type
_entity.pdbx_description
1 polymer ?
#
loop_
_entity_poly.entity_id
_entity_poly.type
_entity_poly.pdbx_seq_one_letter_code
_entity_poly.pdbx_strand_id
1 'polypeptide(L)'
;MFPNSINMNTKSFNKKPRQPFIKIEMSLADKIIEAIIWALILGFWTYTIVIYCKLPESIPSHINEFGEAADYKQKFTLFLLPSISTIIVTVLSIFNQKPHLFNYPIEITDTNARNQYYLGVKMIRTLKLCITVEHIVISLYSSQQTIGNINGLGKFSVLFTPFLMILILGPIIYYIVQMYRYR
;
A
#
# COMPACT_ATOMS: atom_id res chain seq x y z
N MET A 1 -0.50 24.48 -63.59
CA MET A 1 -0.41 23.04 -63.25
C MET A 1 0.27 22.92 -61.92
N PHE A 2 -0.52 22.89 -60.84
CA PHE A 2 0.00 22.74 -59.46
C PHE A 2 -0.54 21.44 -58.90
N PRO A 3 0.31 20.54 -58.44
CA PRO A 3 -0.12 19.29 -57.83
C PRO A 3 -0.14 19.41 -56.31
N ASN A 4 -1.09 18.68 -55.78
CA ASN A 4 -1.11 17.99 -54.50
C ASN A 4 -1.33 18.80 -53.21
N SER A 5 -2.59 18.77 -52.84
CA SER A 5 -3.05 18.77 -51.45
C SER A 5 -2.32 17.72 -50.61
N ILE A 6 -1.51 18.17 -49.67
CA ILE A 6 -0.94 17.35 -48.62
C ILE A 6 -2.09 16.92 -47.70
N ASN A 7 -2.47 15.65 -47.83
CA ASN A 7 -3.41 14.97 -46.94
C ASN A 7 -2.70 14.79 -45.58
N MET A 8 -2.81 15.77 -44.68
CA MET A 8 -2.40 15.64 -43.30
C MET A 8 -3.35 14.66 -42.64
N ASN A 9 -2.92 13.40 -42.63
CA ASN A 9 -3.53 12.36 -41.87
C ASN A 9 -3.46 12.71 -40.39
N THR A 10 -4.50 13.38 -39.90
CA THR A 10 -4.68 13.67 -38.48
C THR A 10 -4.76 12.30 -37.77
N LYS A 11 -3.65 11.90 -37.14
CA LYS A 11 -3.65 10.80 -36.18
C LYS A 11 -4.80 11.07 -35.21
N SER A 12 -5.89 10.36 -35.36
CA SER A 12 -6.95 10.34 -34.35
C SER A 12 -6.28 9.87 -33.07
N PHE A 13 -6.09 10.77 -32.12
CA PHE A 13 -5.73 10.41 -30.77
C PHE A 13 -6.80 9.45 -30.29
N ASN A 14 -6.42 8.17 -30.17
CA ASN A 14 -7.28 7.08 -29.73
C ASN A 14 -7.72 7.41 -28.30
N LYS A 15 -8.84 8.15 -28.18
CA LYS A 15 -9.44 8.48 -26.90
C LYS A 15 -9.86 7.16 -26.29
N LYS A 16 -9.15 6.69 -25.24
CA LYS A 16 -9.56 5.54 -24.45
C LYS A 16 -11.09 5.63 -24.21
N PRO A 17 -11.87 4.61 -24.52
CA PRO A 17 -13.31 4.65 -24.28
C PRO A 17 -13.56 5.03 -22.81
N ARG A 18 -14.52 5.91 -22.56
CA ARG A 18 -14.87 6.33 -21.20
C ARG A 18 -15.41 5.10 -20.47
N GLN A 19 -14.72 4.74 -19.38
CA GLN A 19 -15.18 3.64 -18.54
C GLN A 19 -16.56 3.98 -17.94
N PRO A 20 -17.51 3.01 -17.91
CA PRO A 20 -18.84 3.25 -17.40
C PRO A 20 -18.81 3.65 -15.91
N PHE A 21 -19.65 4.59 -15.54
CA PHE A 21 -19.75 5.02 -14.15
C PHE A 21 -20.68 4.09 -13.38
N ILE A 22 -20.10 3.20 -12.56
CA ILE A 22 -20.84 2.25 -11.73
C ILE A 22 -20.39 2.45 -10.27
N LYS A 23 -21.33 2.73 -9.37
CA LYS A 23 -21.05 2.81 -7.94
C LYS A 23 -21.01 1.39 -7.35
N ILE A 24 -19.90 1.05 -6.70
CA ILE A 24 -19.76 -0.20 -5.96
C ILE A 24 -20.14 0.06 -4.50
N GLU A 25 -21.17 -0.63 -4.05
CA GLU A 25 -21.61 -0.55 -2.65
C GLU A 25 -20.71 -1.40 -1.75
N MET A 26 -20.42 -0.86 -0.56
CA MET A 26 -19.60 -1.57 0.43
C MET A 26 -20.45 -2.61 1.16
N SER A 27 -20.03 -3.85 1.13
CA SER A 27 -20.61 -4.91 1.97
C SER A 27 -20.31 -4.66 3.46
N LEU A 28 -21.00 -5.37 4.34
CA LEU A 28 -20.71 -5.31 5.78
C LEU A 28 -19.24 -5.72 6.07
N ALA A 29 -18.75 -6.77 5.42
CA ALA A 29 -17.36 -7.20 5.55
C ALA A 29 -16.37 -6.10 5.12
N ASP A 30 -16.68 -5.36 4.06
CA ASP A 30 -15.86 -4.25 3.58
C ASP A 30 -15.78 -3.11 4.61
N LYS A 31 -16.90 -2.79 5.25
CA LYS A 31 -16.97 -1.76 6.32
C LYS A 31 -16.16 -2.19 7.55
N ILE A 32 -16.24 -3.47 7.92
CA ILE A 32 -15.47 -4.02 9.04
C ILE A 32 -13.97 -3.94 8.74
N ILE A 33 -13.52 -4.32 7.55
CA ILE A 33 -12.10 -4.22 7.17
C ILE A 33 -11.63 -2.77 7.21
N GLU A 34 -12.42 -1.81 6.70
CA GLU A 34 -12.08 -0.38 6.79
C GLU A 34 -11.96 0.08 8.25
N ALA A 35 -12.89 -0.33 9.12
CA ALA A 35 -12.84 0.00 10.54
C ALA A 35 -11.58 -0.60 11.22
N ILE A 36 -11.23 -1.85 10.89
CA ILE A 36 -10.01 -2.49 11.37
C ILE A 36 -8.76 -1.71 10.93
N ILE A 37 -8.67 -1.30 9.66
CA ILE A 37 -7.53 -0.53 9.15
C ILE A 37 -7.35 0.77 9.95
N TRP A 38 -8.42 1.53 10.18
CA TRP A 38 -8.35 2.76 10.96
C TRP A 38 -8.06 2.53 12.44
N ALA A 39 -8.57 1.45 13.03
CA ALA A 39 -8.25 1.04 14.39
C ALA A 39 -6.75 0.67 14.51
N LEU A 40 -6.19 -0.03 13.53
CA LEU A 40 -4.76 -0.34 13.46
C LEU A 40 -3.91 0.94 13.34
N ILE A 41 -4.30 1.90 12.51
CA ILE A 41 -3.61 3.21 12.41
C ILE A 41 -3.62 3.93 13.76
N LEU A 42 -4.77 3.98 14.43
CA LEU A 42 -4.88 4.61 15.75
C LEU A 42 -4.00 3.90 16.80
N GLY A 43 -4.04 2.58 16.82
CA GLY A 43 -3.17 1.76 17.68
C GLY A 43 -1.68 1.98 17.38
N PHE A 44 -1.32 2.12 16.11
CA PHE A 44 0.04 2.41 15.67
C PHE A 44 0.54 3.76 16.20
N TRP A 45 -0.27 4.81 16.09
CA TRP A 45 0.05 6.12 16.66
C TRP A 45 0.20 6.05 18.17
N THR A 46 -0.73 5.40 18.86
CA THR A 46 -0.67 5.22 20.33
C THR A 46 0.62 4.50 20.75
N TYR A 47 0.94 3.39 20.08
CA TYR A 47 2.17 2.65 20.31
C TYR A 47 3.42 3.54 20.12
N THR A 48 3.48 4.27 18.99
CA THR A 48 4.61 5.14 18.67
C THR A 48 4.82 6.23 19.74
N ILE A 49 3.75 6.86 20.21
CA ILE A 49 3.82 7.87 21.29
C ILE A 49 4.35 7.24 22.58
N VAL A 50 3.84 6.08 22.96
CA VAL A 50 4.29 5.39 24.19
C VAL A 50 5.78 5.03 24.10
N ILE A 51 6.24 4.53 22.96
CA ILE A 51 7.65 4.19 22.76
C ILE A 51 8.52 5.45 22.72
N TYR A 52 8.07 6.51 22.05
CA TYR A 52 8.77 7.79 21.98
C TYR A 52 9.07 8.36 23.38
N CYS A 53 8.13 8.26 24.32
CA CYS A 53 8.33 8.72 25.70
C CYS A 53 9.34 7.87 26.48
N LYS A 54 9.60 6.63 26.07
CA LYS A 54 10.51 5.70 26.78
C LYS A 54 11.94 5.72 26.24
N LEU A 55 12.14 6.17 24.99
CA LEU A 55 13.43 6.11 24.33
C LEU A 55 14.27 7.39 24.57
N PRO A 56 15.63 7.26 24.58
CA PRO A 56 16.53 8.40 24.62
C PRO A 56 16.41 9.25 23.34
N GLU A 57 16.96 10.49 23.38
CA GLU A 57 16.90 11.42 22.24
C GLU A 57 17.57 10.88 20.95
N SER A 58 18.62 10.08 21.13
CA SER A 58 19.35 9.45 20.03
C SER A 58 19.19 7.94 20.11
N ILE A 59 18.75 7.32 19.02
CA ILE A 59 18.49 5.90 18.90
C ILE A 59 19.34 5.29 17.79
N PRO A 60 19.82 4.03 17.91
CA PRO A 60 20.52 3.34 16.85
C PRO A 60 19.69 3.29 15.58
N SER A 61 20.26 3.65 14.43
CA SER A 61 19.60 3.50 13.13
C SER A 61 19.81 2.11 12.53
N HIS A 62 21.00 1.56 12.75
CA HIS A 62 21.37 0.21 12.37
C HIS A 62 22.18 -0.44 13.48
N ILE A 63 21.93 -1.71 13.73
CA ILE A 63 22.74 -2.55 14.61
C ILE A 63 23.42 -3.58 13.71
N ASN A 64 24.75 -3.69 13.80
CA ASN A 64 25.54 -4.63 13.03
C ASN A 64 25.36 -6.07 13.55
N GLU A 65 25.98 -7.05 12.88
CA GLU A 65 25.89 -8.48 13.26
C GLU A 65 26.48 -8.77 14.65
N PHE A 66 27.31 -7.88 15.18
CA PHE A 66 27.93 -7.98 16.51
C PHE A 66 27.10 -7.30 17.62
N GLY A 67 25.94 -6.71 17.26
CA GLY A 67 25.08 -6.00 18.23
C GLY A 67 25.51 -4.57 18.53
N GLU A 68 26.46 -4.00 17.77
CA GLU A 68 26.95 -2.64 17.95
C GLU A 68 26.16 -1.65 17.08
N ALA A 69 25.89 -0.46 17.61
CA ALA A 69 25.24 0.60 16.87
C ALA A 69 26.20 1.19 15.84
N ALA A 70 25.86 1.03 14.54
CA ALA A 70 26.67 1.57 13.45
C ALA A 70 26.42 3.08 13.27
N ASP A 71 25.17 3.52 13.40
CA ASP A 71 24.74 4.92 13.24
C ASP A 71 23.62 5.27 14.23
N TYR A 72 23.45 6.58 14.48
CA TYR A 72 22.39 7.11 15.34
C TYR A 72 21.48 8.05 14.59
N LYS A 73 20.18 8.02 14.93
CA LYS A 73 19.16 8.94 14.43
C LYS A 73 18.37 9.53 15.60
N GLN A 74 17.74 10.67 15.34
CA GLN A 74 16.89 11.30 16.35
C GLN A 74 15.60 10.47 16.53
N LYS A 75 15.13 10.34 17.78
CA LYS A 75 13.94 9.52 18.09
C LYS A 75 12.67 10.00 17.41
N PHE A 76 12.57 11.27 16.98
CA PHE A 76 11.38 11.76 16.28
C PHE A 76 11.14 11.04 14.95
N THR A 77 12.17 10.40 14.37
CA THR A 77 12.04 9.58 13.14
C THR A 77 11.08 8.39 13.31
N LEU A 78 10.73 8.02 14.55
CA LEU A 78 9.71 7.01 14.84
C LEU A 78 8.34 7.40 14.30
N PHE A 79 8.02 8.68 14.21
CA PHE A 79 6.76 9.17 13.68
C PHE A 79 6.67 9.07 12.15
N LEU A 80 7.77 8.78 11.45
CA LEU A 80 7.80 8.71 9.99
C LEU A 80 6.89 7.59 9.47
N LEU A 81 7.02 6.37 10.02
CA LEU A 81 6.24 5.21 9.55
C LEU A 81 4.72 5.37 9.78
N PRO A 82 4.22 5.76 10.98
CA PRO A 82 2.79 5.99 11.16
C PRO A 82 2.27 7.15 10.30
N SER A 83 3.07 8.21 10.06
CA SER A 83 2.70 9.30 9.17
C SER A 83 2.55 8.82 7.71
N ILE A 84 3.53 8.12 7.18
CA ILE A 84 3.49 7.54 5.83
C ILE A 84 2.31 6.58 5.70
N SER A 85 2.10 5.69 6.68
CA SER A 85 0.98 4.75 6.68
C SER A 85 -0.37 5.46 6.63
N THR A 86 -0.54 6.51 7.44
CA THR A 86 -1.77 7.32 7.45
C THR A 86 -2.01 8.01 6.11
N ILE A 87 -0.97 8.60 5.51
CA ILE A 87 -1.07 9.23 4.19
C ILE A 87 -1.47 8.21 3.13
N ILE A 88 -0.79 7.06 3.06
CA ILE A 88 -1.08 6.01 2.08
C ILE A 88 -2.52 5.51 2.25
N VAL A 89 -2.95 5.17 3.47
CA VAL A 89 -4.30 4.68 3.73
C VAL A 89 -5.35 5.72 3.35
N THR A 90 -5.12 7.00 3.66
CA THR A 90 -6.03 8.10 3.30
C THR A 90 -6.14 8.27 1.79
N VAL A 91 -5.01 8.36 1.09
CA VAL A 91 -4.97 8.51 -0.38
C VAL A 91 -5.65 7.33 -1.05
N LEU A 92 -5.32 6.09 -0.67
CA LEU A 92 -5.94 4.89 -1.23
C LEU A 92 -7.43 4.80 -0.90
N SER A 93 -7.88 5.33 0.25
CA SER A 93 -9.31 5.38 0.59
C SER A 93 -10.07 6.36 -0.31
N ILE A 94 -9.48 7.49 -0.67
CA ILE A 94 -10.05 8.45 -1.61
C ILE A 94 -10.13 7.81 -3.02
N PHE A 95 -9.06 7.19 -3.48
CA PHE A 95 -9.03 6.50 -4.77
C PHE A 95 -10.06 5.38 -4.84
N ASN A 96 -10.23 4.63 -3.76
CA ASN A 96 -11.16 3.50 -3.70
C ASN A 96 -12.64 3.88 -3.91
N GLN A 97 -12.98 5.16 -3.77
CA GLN A 97 -14.32 5.68 -4.06
C GLN A 97 -14.59 5.87 -5.56
N LYS A 98 -13.54 5.85 -6.40
CA LYS A 98 -13.63 6.16 -7.84
C LYS A 98 -13.05 5.02 -8.70
N PRO A 99 -13.60 3.80 -8.66
CA PRO A 99 -13.04 2.64 -9.36
C PRO A 99 -12.99 2.80 -10.88
N HIS A 100 -13.83 3.64 -11.48
CA HIS A 100 -13.80 3.96 -12.91
C HIS A 100 -12.55 4.75 -13.35
N LEU A 101 -11.75 5.24 -12.40
CA LEU A 101 -10.48 5.91 -12.69
C LEU A 101 -9.26 4.98 -12.63
N PHE A 102 -9.46 3.72 -12.22
CA PHE A 102 -8.35 2.77 -12.13
C PHE A 102 -7.88 2.32 -13.50
N ASN A 103 -6.60 1.99 -13.59
CA ASN A 103 -6.04 1.38 -14.79
C ASN A 103 -6.11 -0.15 -14.67
N TYR A 104 -7.10 -0.74 -15.32
CA TYR A 104 -7.32 -2.20 -15.31
C TYR A 104 -6.42 -2.90 -16.33
N PRO A 105 -5.97 -4.13 -16.04
CA PRO A 105 -5.14 -4.92 -16.97
C PRO A 105 -5.91 -5.46 -18.16
N ILE A 106 -7.25 -5.36 -18.16
CA ILE A 106 -8.15 -5.77 -19.23
C ILE A 106 -9.03 -4.60 -19.66
N GLU A 107 -9.60 -4.69 -20.87
CA GLU A 107 -10.57 -3.71 -21.36
C GLU A 107 -11.86 -3.78 -20.55
N ILE A 108 -12.34 -2.62 -20.11
CA ILE A 108 -13.58 -2.49 -19.36
C ILE A 108 -14.74 -2.28 -20.33
N THR A 109 -15.70 -3.19 -20.28
CA THR A 109 -16.96 -3.17 -21.05
C THR A 109 -18.14 -2.99 -20.12
N ASP A 110 -19.30 -2.63 -20.63
CA ASP A 110 -20.54 -2.50 -19.82
C ASP A 110 -20.91 -3.82 -19.14
N THR A 111 -20.55 -4.96 -19.74
CA THR A 111 -20.85 -6.30 -19.21
C THR A 111 -19.92 -6.73 -18.07
N ASN A 112 -18.64 -6.36 -18.12
CA ASN A 112 -17.66 -6.79 -17.11
C ASN A 112 -17.31 -5.71 -16.06
N ALA A 113 -17.67 -4.45 -16.29
CA ALA A 113 -17.28 -3.32 -15.47
C ALA A 113 -17.58 -3.51 -13.96
N ARG A 114 -18.77 -4.00 -13.64
CA ARG A 114 -19.18 -4.22 -12.25
C ARG A 114 -18.24 -5.19 -11.51
N ASN A 115 -17.91 -6.31 -12.15
CA ASN A 115 -17.03 -7.32 -11.56
C ASN A 115 -15.60 -6.81 -11.43
N GLN A 116 -15.10 -6.10 -12.45
CA GLN A 116 -13.76 -5.55 -12.46
C GLN A 116 -13.59 -4.46 -11.39
N TYR A 117 -14.56 -3.57 -11.27
CA TYR A 117 -14.56 -2.53 -10.23
C TYR A 117 -14.62 -3.11 -8.83
N TYR A 118 -15.43 -4.15 -8.62
CA TYR A 118 -15.49 -4.87 -7.36
C TYR A 118 -14.14 -5.48 -6.97
N LEU A 119 -13.47 -6.14 -7.92
CA LEU A 119 -12.13 -6.71 -7.71
C LEU A 119 -11.09 -5.62 -7.43
N GLY A 120 -11.10 -4.51 -8.19
CA GLY A 120 -10.20 -3.39 -7.99
C GLY A 120 -10.35 -2.73 -6.61
N VAL A 121 -11.60 -2.50 -6.18
CA VAL A 121 -11.91 -1.95 -4.86
C VAL A 121 -11.43 -2.88 -3.74
N LYS A 122 -11.65 -4.19 -3.89
CA LYS A 122 -11.16 -5.18 -2.92
C LYS A 122 -9.63 -5.26 -2.88
N MET A 123 -8.98 -5.22 -4.03
CA MET A 123 -7.52 -5.21 -4.13
C MET A 123 -6.93 -4.04 -3.33
N ILE A 124 -7.41 -2.81 -3.56
CA ILE A 124 -6.92 -1.62 -2.85
C ILE A 124 -7.16 -1.74 -1.35
N ARG A 125 -8.32 -2.25 -0.92
CA ARG A 125 -8.63 -2.45 0.50
C ARG A 125 -7.68 -3.46 1.16
N THR A 126 -7.43 -4.58 0.50
CA THR A 126 -6.48 -5.58 0.97
C THR A 126 -5.06 -5.00 1.06
N LEU A 127 -4.64 -4.23 0.05
CA LEU A 127 -3.35 -3.54 0.06
C LEU A 127 -3.20 -2.56 1.21
N LYS A 128 -4.23 -1.76 1.50
CA LYS A 128 -4.22 -0.86 2.68
C LYS A 128 -3.96 -1.63 3.97
N LEU A 129 -4.67 -2.75 4.15
CA LEU A 129 -4.49 -3.60 5.32
C LEU A 129 -3.05 -4.16 5.39
N CYS A 130 -2.56 -4.74 4.29
CA CYS A 130 -1.21 -5.31 4.23
C CYS A 130 -0.13 -4.27 4.53
N ILE A 131 -0.19 -3.10 3.91
CA ILE A 131 0.76 -2.00 4.12
C ILE A 131 0.71 -1.51 5.58
N THR A 132 -0.48 -1.38 6.15
CA THR A 132 -0.61 -0.96 7.56
C THR A 132 0.02 -1.98 8.51
N VAL A 133 -0.27 -3.26 8.32
CA VAL A 133 0.32 -4.34 9.12
C VAL A 133 1.84 -4.38 8.94
N GLU A 134 2.33 -4.26 7.72
CA GLU A 134 3.77 -4.23 7.41
C GLU A 134 4.48 -3.10 8.16
N HIS A 135 3.98 -1.88 8.08
CA HIS A 135 4.58 -0.73 8.76
C HIS A 135 4.56 -0.89 10.29
N ILE A 136 3.48 -1.44 10.86
CA ILE A 136 3.41 -1.76 12.29
C ILE A 136 4.49 -2.78 12.66
N VAL A 137 4.62 -3.86 11.90
CA VAL A 137 5.60 -4.92 12.18
C VAL A 137 7.02 -4.39 12.09
N ILE A 138 7.34 -3.58 11.07
CA ILE A 138 8.65 -2.93 10.93
C ILE A 138 8.93 -2.02 12.14
N SER A 139 7.95 -1.21 12.57
CA SER A 139 8.10 -0.31 13.69
C SER A 139 8.28 -1.03 15.02
N LEU A 140 7.47 -2.07 15.28
CA LEU A 140 7.60 -2.94 16.45
C LEU A 140 9.00 -3.56 16.51
N TYR A 141 9.44 -4.11 15.40
CA TYR A 141 10.74 -4.74 15.30
C TYR A 141 11.89 -3.75 15.55
N SER A 142 11.88 -2.60 14.85
CA SER A 142 12.90 -1.56 15.01
C SER A 142 12.97 -1.02 16.44
N SER A 143 11.84 -0.84 17.11
CA SER A 143 11.80 -0.36 18.51
C SER A 143 12.33 -1.38 19.51
N GLN A 144 12.06 -2.68 19.31
CA GLN A 144 12.59 -3.76 20.15
C GLN A 144 14.11 -3.89 20.02
N GLN A 145 14.67 -3.70 18.85
CA GLN A 145 16.13 -3.63 18.65
C GLN A 145 16.73 -2.45 19.44
N THR A 146 16.08 -1.29 19.36
CA THR A 146 16.56 -0.07 20.06
C THR A 146 16.57 -0.23 21.58
N ILE A 147 15.61 -0.97 22.15
CA ILE A 147 15.53 -1.26 23.59
C ILE A 147 16.52 -2.35 24.03
N GLY A 148 17.20 -3.00 23.08
CA GLY A 148 18.17 -4.07 23.38
C GLY A 148 17.54 -5.42 23.68
N ASN A 149 16.23 -5.57 23.46
CA ASN A 149 15.50 -6.84 23.71
C ASN A 149 15.77 -7.91 22.64
N ILE A 150 16.28 -7.52 21.47
CA ILE A 150 16.58 -8.43 20.35
C ILE A 150 17.99 -8.13 19.86
N ASN A 151 18.89 -9.07 20.04
CA ASN A 151 20.24 -9.02 19.48
C ASN A 151 20.15 -9.25 17.98
N GLY A 152 20.19 -8.18 17.22
CA GLY A 152 20.27 -8.13 15.76
C GLY A 152 19.39 -9.12 14.98
N LEU A 153 18.96 -8.77 13.81
CA LEU A 153 18.15 -9.68 12.96
C LEU A 153 18.94 -10.88 12.46
N GLY A 154 20.26 -10.82 12.44
CA GLY A 154 21.10 -11.90 11.94
C GLY A 154 20.42 -12.70 10.81
N LYS A 155 20.08 -13.96 11.09
CA LYS A 155 19.44 -14.87 10.14
C LYS A 155 17.94 -14.53 9.86
N PHE A 156 17.23 -13.83 10.77
CA PHE A 156 15.82 -13.49 10.59
C PHE A 156 15.57 -12.39 9.54
N SER A 157 16.51 -11.47 9.33
CA SER A 157 16.36 -10.42 8.30
C SER A 157 16.25 -11.00 6.89
N VAL A 158 16.98 -12.08 6.63
CA VAL A 158 16.99 -12.75 5.32
C VAL A 158 15.63 -13.34 4.97
N LEU A 159 14.88 -13.83 5.95
CA LEU A 159 13.53 -14.39 5.75
C LEU A 159 12.42 -13.34 5.87
N PHE A 160 12.64 -12.31 6.68
CA PHE A 160 11.66 -11.28 6.97
C PHE A 160 11.36 -10.38 5.76
N THR A 161 12.38 -9.96 5.03
CA THR A 161 12.22 -9.12 3.82
C THR A 161 11.41 -9.81 2.72
N PRO A 162 11.69 -11.07 2.30
CA PRO A 162 10.84 -11.77 1.34
C PRO A 162 9.41 -11.96 1.83
N PHE A 163 9.19 -12.21 3.13
CA PHE A 163 7.86 -12.33 3.70
C PHE A 163 7.04 -11.03 3.54
N LEU A 164 7.64 -9.87 3.83
CA LEU A 164 6.99 -8.57 3.64
C LEU A 164 6.68 -8.31 2.16
N MET A 165 7.59 -8.66 1.25
CA MET A 165 7.32 -8.56 -0.20
C MET A 165 6.13 -9.43 -0.62
N ILE A 166 6.03 -10.66 -0.12
CA ILE A 166 4.91 -11.56 -0.43
C ILE A 166 3.59 -10.99 0.11
N LEU A 167 3.61 -10.36 1.28
CA LEU A 167 2.44 -9.76 1.90
C LEU A 167 1.80 -8.66 1.01
N ILE A 168 2.62 -7.92 0.25
CA ILE A 168 2.15 -6.87 -0.67
C ILE A 168 1.88 -7.44 -2.06
N LEU A 169 2.82 -8.20 -2.62
CA LEU A 169 2.71 -8.69 -4.00
C LEU A 169 1.66 -9.80 -4.14
N GLY A 170 1.46 -10.63 -3.11
CA GLY A 170 0.50 -11.73 -3.14
C GLY A 170 -0.93 -11.26 -3.47
N PRO A 171 -1.51 -10.30 -2.74
CA PRO A 171 -2.82 -9.75 -3.07
C PRO A 171 -2.89 -9.13 -4.47
N ILE A 172 -1.85 -8.40 -4.89
CA ILE A 172 -1.82 -7.81 -6.24
C ILE A 172 -1.94 -8.90 -7.30
N ILE A 173 -1.08 -9.91 -7.23
CA ILE A 173 -1.07 -11.04 -8.18
C ILE A 173 -2.42 -11.76 -8.13
N TYR A 174 -2.93 -12.07 -6.94
CA TYR A 174 -4.21 -12.75 -6.77
C TYR A 174 -5.35 -11.99 -7.46
N TYR A 175 -5.50 -10.69 -7.20
CA TYR A 175 -6.59 -9.92 -7.79
C TYR A 175 -6.42 -9.70 -9.29
N ILE A 176 -5.19 -9.54 -9.79
CA ILE A 176 -4.92 -9.46 -11.23
C ILE A 176 -5.34 -10.76 -11.92
N VAL A 177 -4.96 -11.91 -11.37
CA VAL A 177 -5.37 -13.22 -11.92
C VAL A 177 -6.90 -13.35 -11.94
N GLN A 178 -7.59 -12.92 -10.86
CA GLN A 178 -9.06 -12.92 -10.84
C GLN A 178 -9.67 -11.98 -11.89
N MET A 179 -9.07 -10.79 -12.11
CA MET A 179 -9.54 -9.88 -13.17
C MET A 179 -9.47 -10.53 -14.56
N TYR A 180 -8.40 -11.27 -14.87
CA TYR A 180 -8.29 -12.02 -16.13
C TYR A 180 -9.28 -13.18 -16.21
N ARG A 181 -9.56 -13.86 -15.11
CA ARG A 181 -10.51 -14.97 -15.04
C ARG A 181 -11.96 -14.54 -15.29
N TYR A 182 -12.32 -13.35 -14.85
CA TYR A 182 -13.65 -12.76 -15.01
C TYR A 182 -13.71 -11.70 -16.12
N ARG A 183 -12.94 -11.90 -17.17
CA ARG A 183 -12.88 -11.03 -18.34
C ARG A 183 -14.19 -10.97 -19.12
#